data_20f75ea57f9629f76495460425e7874a
#
_entry.id   20f75ea57f9629f76495460425e7874a
#
_cell.length_a   1.000
_cell.length_b   1.000
_cell.length_c   1.000
_cell.angle_alpha   90.00
_cell.angle_beta   90.00
_cell.angle_gamma   90.00
#
_symmetry.space_group_name_H-M   'P 1'
#
loop_
_entity.id
_entity.type
_entity.pdbx_description
1 polymer ?
#
loop_
_entity_poly.entity_id
_entity_poly.type
_entity_poly.pdbx_seq_one_letter_code
_entity_poly.pdbx_strand_id
1 'polypeptide(L)'
;MRPMLATPTTQVPHGDAWVHEVKWDGMRILADRSPAGLRLSARSGADATVRFPELAGLARAGDDLLLDGEVIALQGGVPSFAALSERIHVSDARVAQALAEVRPVTYMVFDLLRFGGQVLIDQPWSVRRSLLERLDLDSFGAGGSAWKVPEVYDDGRLLHDVTRHQGLEGVVSKRRASAYQPGARSPDWLKLPHRATLSVVVGGWRPETSGRDRVGAL
;
A
#
# COMPACT_ATOMS: atom_id res chain seq x y z
N MET A 1 -0.73 -15.11 -3.25
CA MET A 1 0.53 -14.39 -3.60
C MET A 1 0.98 -13.52 -2.43
N ARG A 2 2.27 -13.22 -2.27
CA ARG A 2 2.78 -12.19 -1.34
C ARG A 2 3.23 -10.97 -2.14
N PRO A 3 3.04 -9.74 -1.63
CA PRO A 3 3.43 -8.54 -2.36
C PRO A 3 4.95 -8.37 -2.45
N MET A 4 5.42 -7.74 -3.54
CA MET A 4 6.79 -7.28 -3.72
C MET A 4 7.13 -6.18 -2.71
N LEU A 5 8.35 -6.16 -2.19
CA LEU A 5 8.81 -5.23 -1.15
C LEU A 5 9.86 -4.26 -1.67
N ALA A 6 9.73 -3.00 -1.29
CA ALA A 6 10.72 -1.97 -1.59
C ALA A 6 11.95 -2.06 -0.67
N THR A 7 13.14 -1.81 -1.23
CA THR A 7 14.42 -1.69 -0.52
C THR A 7 14.54 -0.29 0.10
N PRO A 8 14.98 -0.16 1.36
CA PRO A 8 15.28 1.14 1.93
C PRO A 8 16.43 1.83 1.20
N THR A 9 16.31 3.15 1.02
CA THR A 9 17.38 4.00 0.46
C THR A 9 17.54 5.25 1.32
N THR A 10 18.67 5.94 1.15
CA THR A 10 18.97 7.23 1.79
C THR A 10 18.80 8.40 0.85
N GLN A 11 18.59 8.14 -0.44
CA GLN A 11 18.46 9.17 -1.47
C GLN A 11 17.39 8.79 -2.49
N VAL A 12 16.73 9.81 -3.05
CA VAL A 12 15.85 9.64 -4.20
C VAL A 12 16.70 9.34 -5.44
N PRO A 13 16.44 8.24 -6.18
CA PRO A 13 17.15 7.97 -7.42
C PRO A 13 16.79 9.01 -8.48
N HIS A 14 17.68 9.20 -9.47
CA HIS A 14 17.55 10.18 -10.54
C HIS A 14 17.42 9.53 -11.91
N GLY A 15 16.92 10.32 -12.87
CA GLY A 15 16.83 9.98 -14.29
C GLY A 15 15.53 9.30 -14.69
N ASP A 16 15.25 9.30 -15.97
CA ASP A 16 13.96 8.91 -16.59
C ASP A 16 13.61 7.42 -16.42
N ALA A 17 14.57 6.62 -15.94
CA ALA A 17 14.32 5.21 -15.61
C ALA A 17 13.43 5.03 -14.37
N TRP A 18 13.22 6.07 -13.60
CA TRP A 18 12.48 6.05 -12.34
C TRP A 18 11.19 6.85 -12.43
N VAL A 19 10.23 6.45 -11.61
CA VAL A 19 9.01 7.18 -11.31
C VAL A 19 8.81 7.16 -9.80
N HIS A 20 8.10 8.15 -9.28
CA HIS A 20 7.98 8.35 -7.85
C HIS A 20 6.51 8.43 -7.44
N GLU A 21 6.20 7.82 -6.33
CA GLU A 21 4.86 7.78 -5.73
C GLU A 21 4.93 8.19 -4.26
N VAL A 22 3.83 8.68 -3.72
CA VAL A 22 3.71 8.90 -2.28
C VAL A 22 3.82 7.55 -1.57
N LYS A 23 4.63 7.51 -0.51
CA LYS A 23 4.62 6.38 0.42
C LYS A 23 3.47 6.55 1.40
N TRP A 24 2.43 5.75 1.20
CA TRP A 24 1.24 5.77 2.05
C TRP A 24 1.49 5.07 3.39
N ASP A 25 1.01 5.66 4.48
CA ASP A 25 1.05 5.06 5.82
C ASP A 25 -0.26 4.31 6.09
N GLY A 26 -0.21 2.99 5.95
CA GLY A 26 -1.40 2.16 6.02
C GLY A 26 -1.14 0.67 6.12
N MET A 27 -2.05 -0.11 5.58
CA MET A 27 -1.98 -1.57 5.50
C MET A 27 -1.95 -2.04 4.06
N ARG A 28 -0.86 -2.73 3.67
CA ARG A 28 -0.73 -3.33 2.34
C ARG A 28 -1.76 -4.42 2.12
N ILE A 29 -2.51 -4.30 1.02
CA ILE A 29 -3.54 -5.24 0.61
C ILE A 29 -3.35 -5.64 -0.85
N LEU A 30 -3.46 -6.94 -1.12
CA LEU A 30 -3.72 -7.47 -2.45
C LEU A 30 -5.24 -7.74 -2.56
N ALA A 31 -5.90 -7.09 -3.50
CA ALA A 31 -7.31 -7.29 -3.80
C ALA A 31 -7.44 -8.23 -5.00
N ASP A 32 -7.87 -9.46 -4.76
CA ASP A 32 -8.04 -10.52 -5.73
C ASP A 32 -9.52 -10.70 -6.06
N ARG A 33 -9.94 -10.19 -7.21
CA ARG A 33 -11.27 -10.43 -7.78
C ARG A 33 -11.16 -11.57 -8.79
N SER A 34 -11.84 -12.66 -8.54
CA SER A 34 -11.86 -13.85 -9.37
C SER A 34 -13.30 -14.38 -9.49
N PRO A 35 -13.59 -15.41 -10.29
CA PRO A 35 -14.93 -16.05 -10.33
C PRO A 35 -15.41 -16.52 -8.95
N ALA A 36 -14.50 -16.80 -8.01
CA ALA A 36 -14.83 -17.17 -6.63
C ALA A 36 -15.27 -15.97 -5.75
N GLY A 37 -15.17 -14.76 -6.25
CA GLY A 37 -15.49 -13.52 -5.53
C GLY A 37 -14.29 -12.61 -5.31
N LEU A 38 -14.46 -11.63 -4.41
CA LEU A 38 -13.41 -10.70 -3.98
C LEU A 38 -12.77 -11.23 -2.70
N ARG A 39 -11.44 -11.30 -2.70
CA ARG A 39 -10.63 -11.58 -1.52
C ARG A 39 -9.59 -10.49 -1.30
N LEU A 40 -9.53 -9.95 -0.10
CA LEU A 40 -8.49 -9.02 0.33
C LEU A 40 -7.45 -9.77 1.16
N SER A 41 -6.19 -9.72 0.75
CA SER A 41 -5.10 -10.40 1.44
C SER A 41 -4.09 -9.39 1.98
N ALA A 42 -3.78 -9.47 3.26
CA ALA A 42 -2.72 -8.69 3.89
C ALA A 42 -1.34 -9.12 3.39
N ARG A 43 -0.30 -8.33 3.67
CA ARG A 43 1.10 -8.64 3.34
C ARG A 43 1.56 -10.03 3.82
N SER A 44 1.06 -10.49 4.96
CA SER A 44 1.35 -11.83 5.50
C SER A 44 0.67 -12.96 4.73
N GLY A 45 -0.33 -12.66 3.89
CA GLY A 45 -1.24 -13.60 3.25
C GLY A 45 -2.51 -13.88 4.04
N ALA A 46 -2.66 -13.28 5.24
CA ALA A 46 -3.87 -13.40 6.04
C ALA A 46 -5.05 -12.73 5.33
N ASP A 47 -6.24 -13.31 5.47
CA ASP A 47 -7.48 -12.75 4.95
C ASP A 47 -7.86 -11.48 5.70
N ALA A 48 -8.15 -10.42 4.95
CA ALA A 48 -8.56 -9.12 5.46
C ALA A 48 -9.93 -8.68 4.91
N THR A 49 -10.63 -9.55 4.18
CA THR A 49 -11.86 -9.22 3.47
C THR A 49 -12.94 -8.65 4.38
N VAL A 50 -13.14 -9.24 5.54
CA VAL A 50 -14.14 -8.78 6.52
C VAL A 50 -13.83 -7.40 7.08
N ARG A 51 -12.55 -7.01 7.15
CA ARG A 51 -12.08 -5.77 7.80
C ARG A 51 -12.47 -4.50 7.07
N PHE A 52 -12.64 -4.60 5.74
CA PHE A 52 -12.81 -3.45 4.85
C PHE A 52 -14.05 -3.63 3.96
N PRO A 53 -15.28 -3.61 4.54
CA PRO A 53 -16.52 -3.78 3.79
C PRO A 53 -16.72 -2.69 2.73
N GLU A 54 -16.11 -1.51 2.89
CA GLU A 54 -16.12 -0.42 1.90
C GLU A 54 -15.53 -0.86 0.55
N LEU A 55 -14.61 -1.81 0.57
CA LEU A 55 -13.95 -2.31 -0.64
C LEU A 55 -14.76 -3.40 -1.35
N ALA A 56 -15.90 -3.84 -0.81
CA ALA A 56 -16.76 -4.86 -1.44
C ALA A 56 -17.22 -4.46 -2.86
N GLY A 57 -17.31 -3.16 -3.15
CA GLY A 57 -17.59 -2.65 -4.49
C GLY A 57 -16.62 -3.11 -5.58
N LEU A 58 -15.36 -3.42 -5.24
CA LEU A 58 -14.37 -3.98 -6.17
C LEU A 58 -14.81 -5.35 -6.75
N ALA A 59 -15.75 -6.03 -6.13
CA ALA A 59 -16.33 -7.25 -6.71
C ALA A 59 -16.99 -7.02 -8.06
N ARG A 60 -17.33 -5.77 -8.40
CA ARG A 60 -17.92 -5.37 -9.69
C ARG A 60 -16.90 -4.92 -10.72
N ALA A 61 -15.64 -4.80 -10.35
CA ALA A 61 -14.56 -4.29 -11.20
C ALA A 61 -14.05 -5.33 -12.21
N GLY A 62 -14.94 -5.96 -12.97
CA GLY A 62 -14.61 -7.01 -13.95
C GLY A 62 -14.51 -8.40 -13.32
N ASP A 63 -14.20 -9.42 -14.13
CA ASP A 63 -14.30 -10.82 -13.73
C ASP A 63 -12.99 -11.44 -13.24
N ASP A 64 -11.86 -10.83 -13.53
CA ASP A 64 -10.56 -11.37 -13.13
C ASP A 64 -9.52 -10.25 -12.99
N LEU A 65 -9.27 -9.85 -11.76
CA LEU A 65 -8.46 -8.68 -11.42
C LEU A 65 -7.63 -8.96 -10.16
N LEU A 66 -6.33 -8.64 -10.20
CA LEU A 66 -5.47 -8.63 -9.01
C LEU A 66 -4.77 -7.29 -8.90
N LEU A 67 -5.16 -6.55 -7.88
CA LEU A 67 -4.64 -5.22 -7.55
C LEU A 67 -3.69 -5.29 -6.35
N ASP A 68 -2.68 -4.40 -6.37
CA ASP A 68 -1.80 -4.17 -5.24
C ASP A 68 -1.90 -2.71 -4.79
N GLY A 69 -2.08 -2.49 -3.50
CA GLY A 69 -2.30 -1.15 -2.96
C GLY A 69 -2.13 -1.07 -1.46
N GLU A 70 -2.33 0.13 -0.95
CA GLU A 70 -2.30 0.43 0.50
C GLU A 70 -3.67 0.91 0.95
N VAL A 71 -4.25 0.27 1.96
CA VAL A 71 -5.45 0.76 2.65
C VAL A 71 -5.01 1.78 3.68
N ILE A 72 -5.55 3.00 3.57
CA ILE A 72 -5.27 4.11 4.47
C ILE A 72 -6.52 4.58 5.20
N ALA A 73 -6.35 5.08 6.42
CA ALA A 73 -7.34 5.88 7.13
C ALA A 73 -6.76 7.27 7.39
N LEU A 74 -7.61 8.29 7.41
CA LEU A 74 -7.17 9.67 7.60
C LEU A 74 -7.39 10.12 9.06
N GLN A 75 -6.41 10.84 9.59
CA GLN A 75 -6.52 11.59 10.84
C GLN A 75 -6.10 13.03 10.59
N GLY A 76 -7.03 13.96 10.78
CA GLY A 76 -6.77 15.38 10.45
C GLY A 76 -6.46 15.62 8.96
N GLY A 77 -6.98 14.77 8.06
CA GLY A 77 -6.73 14.86 6.61
C GLY A 77 -5.44 14.20 6.12
N VAL A 78 -4.62 13.63 7.02
CA VAL A 78 -3.35 12.97 6.69
C VAL A 78 -3.48 11.46 6.93
N PRO A 79 -2.95 10.59 6.05
CA PRO A 79 -2.87 9.15 6.28
C PRO A 79 -2.16 8.83 7.59
N SER A 80 -2.75 7.95 8.40
CA SER A 80 -2.22 7.56 9.71
C SER A 80 -2.47 6.09 9.99
N PHE A 81 -1.40 5.35 10.23
CA PHE A 81 -1.49 3.96 10.68
C PHE A 81 -2.21 3.84 12.04
N ALA A 82 -2.05 4.84 12.92
CA ALA A 82 -2.75 4.88 14.21
C ALA A 82 -4.28 4.94 14.01
N ALA A 83 -4.77 5.74 13.03
CA ALA A 83 -6.18 5.80 12.70
C ALA A 83 -6.72 4.47 12.13
N LEU A 84 -5.85 3.70 11.44
CA LEU A 84 -6.19 2.40 10.88
C LEU A 84 -6.13 1.27 11.91
N SER A 85 -5.41 1.43 13.02
CA SER A 85 -5.09 0.36 13.97
C SER A 85 -6.31 -0.35 14.55
N GLU A 86 -7.41 0.36 14.77
CA GLU A 86 -8.68 -0.21 15.27
C GLU A 86 -9.33 -1.18 14.27
N ARG A 87 -9.02 -1.06 12.97
CA ARG A 87 -9.56 -1.87 11.89
C ARG A 87 -8.75 -3.16 11.63
N ILE A 88 -7.46 -3.14 11.95
CA ILE A 88 -6.49 -4.19 11.53
C ILE A 88 -6.81 -5.56 12.13
N HIS A 89 -7.39 -5.62 13.33
CA HIS A 89 -7.66 -6.86 14.06
C HIS A 89 -9.14 -7.25 14.08
N VAL A 90 -10.01 -6.51 13.40
CA VAL A 90 -11.44 -6.79 13.36
C VAL A 90 -11.69 -8.08 12.58
N SER A 91 -12.47 -8.99 13.18
CA SER A 91 -12.91 -10.26 12.57
C SER A 91 -14.44 -10.38 12.50
N ASP A 92 -15.17 -9.54 13.23
CA ASP A 92 -16.64 -9.50 13.22
C ASP A 92 -17.13 -8.52 12.14
N ALA A 93 -18.00 -9.00 11.24
CA ALA A 93 -18.49 -8.22 10.11
C ALA A 93 -19.36 -7.03 10.53
N ARG A 94 -20.12 -7.13 11.62
CA ARG A 94 -20.98 -6.04 12.14
C ARG A 94 -20.12 -4.93 12.71
N VAL A 95 -19.07 -5.30 13.46
CA VAL A 95 -18.09 -4.34 13.99
C VAL A 95 -17.35 -3.65 12.85
N ALA A 96 -16.93 -4.41 11.83
CA ALA A 96 -16.26 -3.84 10.64
C ALA A 96 -17.15 -2.83 9.91
N GLN A 97 -18.46 -3.15 9.76
CA GLN A 97 -19.44 -2.26 9.11
C GLN A 97 -19.63 -0.97 9.92
N ALA A 98 -19.82 -1.06 11.23
CA ALA A 98 -19.96 0.11 12.09
C ALA A 98 -18.74 1.03 12.07
N LEU A 99 -17.53 0.43 12.06
CA LEU A 99 -16.29 1.19 11.96
C LEU A 99 -16.10 1.83 10.57
N ALA A 100 -16.58 1.18 9.50
CA ALA A 100 -16.55 1.75 8.15
C ALA A 100 -17.36 3.03 8.02
N GLU A 101 -18.47 3.14 8.75
CA GLU A 101 -19.32 4.34 8.76
C GLU A 101 -18.66 5.51 9.51
N VAL A 102 -17.93 5.23 10.60
CA VAL A 102 -17.31 6.25 11.46
C VAL A 102 -15.91 6.63 10.98
N ARG A 103 -15.15 5.66 10.49
CA ARG A 103 -13.76 5.81 10.03
C ARG A 103 -13.56 5.07 8.70
N PRO A 104 -14.11 5.61 7.61
CA PRO A 104 -13.94 5.01 6.29
C PRO A 104 -12.48 4.97 5.89
N VAL A 105 -12.12 3.94 5.15
CA VAL A 105 -10.77 3.80 4.57
C VAL A 105 -10.79 4.10 3.07
N THR A 106 -9.62 4.41 2.54
CA THR A 106 -9.39 4.50 1.09
C THR A 106 -8.30 3.51 0.69
N TYR A 107 -8.53 2.75 -0.36
CA TYR A 107 -7.55 1.85 -0.95
C TYR A 107 -6.79 2.56 -2.07
N MET A 108 -5.52 2.87 -1.84
CA MET A 108 -4.62 3.52 -2.80
C MET A 108 -3.99 2.44 -3.69
N VAL A 109 -4.55 2.25 -4.88
CA VAL A 109 -4.15 1.20 -5.82
C VAL A 109 -2.99 1.69 -6.66
N PHE A 110 -1.85 1.05 -6.61
CA PHE A 110 -0.64 1.50 -7.31
C PHE A 110 -0.01 0.46 -8.25
N ASP A 111 -0.56 -0.76 -8.31
CA ASP A 111 -0.12 -1.77 -9.29
C ASP A 111 -1.25 -2.72 -9.70
N LEU A 112 -1.15 -3.25 -10.94
CA LEU A 112 -2.07 -4.21 -11.53
C LEU A 112 -1.29 -5.47 -11.90
N LEU A 113 -1.62 -6.60 -11.28
CA LEU A 113 -0.85 -7.84 -11.37
C LEU A 113 -1.52 -8.91 -12.23
N ARG A 114 -2.84 -8.83 -12.40
CA ARG A 114 -3.64 -9.70 -13.29
C ARG A 114 -4.86 -8.94 -13.78
N PHE A 115 -5.21 -9.13 -15.05
CA PHE A 115 -6.39 -8.56 -15.67
C PHE A 115 -6.89 -9.44 -16.81
N GLY A 116 -8.19 -9.76 -16.83
CA GLY A 116 -8.83 -10.52 -17.92
C GLY A 116 -8.19 -11.89 -18.16
N GLY A 117 -7.77 -12.59 -17.12
CA GLY A 117 -7.08 -13.89 -17.21
C GLY A 117 -5.59 -13.80 -17.51
N GLN A 118 -5.07 -12.61 -17.82
CA GLN A 118 -3.64 -12.42 -18.12
C GLN A 118 -2.87 -12.02 -16.87
N VAL A 119 -1.82 -12.77 -16.53
CA VAL A 119 -0.86 -12.44 -15.49
C VAL A 119 0.12 -11.41 -16.02
N LEU A 120 0.30 -10.31 -15.32
CA LEU A 120 1.08 -9.13 -15.75
C LEU A 120 2.39 -8.95 -14.99
N ILE A 121 2.73 -9.84 -14.05
CA ILE A 121 3.90 -9.68 -13.18
C ILE A 121 5.24 -9.56 -13.93
N ASP A 122 5.35 -10.22 -15.07
CA ASP A 122 6.55 -10.18 -15.92
C ASP A 122 6.59 -8.95 -16.84
N GLN A 123 5.51 -8.18 -16.92
CA GLN A 123 5.47 -6.95 -17.70
C GLN A 123 6.21 -5.82 -16.97
N PRO A 124 6.82 -4.87 -17.70
CA PRO A 124 7.36 -3.65 -17.11
C PRO A 124 6.33 -2.91 -16.25
N TRP A 125 6.77 -2.27 -15.18
CA TRP A 125 5.89 -1.44 -14.34
C TRP A 125 5.11 -0.41 -15.18
N SER A 126 5.75 0.24 -16.17
CA SER A 126 5.11 1.22 -17.03
C SER A 126 3.92 0.66 -17.82
N VAL A 127 3.98 -0.60 -18.24
CA VAL A 127 2.89 -1.29 -18.94
C VAL A 127 1.75 -1.58 -17.96
N ARG A 128 2.07 -2.14 -16.78
CA ARG A 128 1.08 -2.43 -15.74
C ARG A 128 0.38 -1.16 -15.26
N ARG A 129 1.14 -0.09 -15.06
CA ARG A 129 0.61 1.22 -14.67
C ARG A 129 -0.31 1.82 -15.72
N SER A 130 0.07 1.81 -16.98
CA SER A 130 -0.76 2.29 -18.08
C SER A 130 -2.07 1.51 -18.25
N LEU A 131 -2.05 0.20 -17.98
CA LEU A 131 -3.26 -0.62 -17.93
C LEU A 131 -4.13 -0.25 -16.74
N LEU A 132 -3.55 -0.06 -15.54
CA LEU A 132 -4.27 0.34 -14.33
C LEU A 132 -5.00 1.68 -14.51
N GLU A 133 -4.35 2.67 -15.10
CA GLU A 133 -4.94 3.99 -15.35
C GLU A 133 -6.12 3.94 -16.34
N ARG A 134 -6.05 3.03 -17.32
CA ARG A 134 -7.13 2.84 -18.30
C ARG A 134 -8.32 2.06 -17.77
N LEU A 135 -8.17 1.35 -16.65
CA LEU A 135 -9.26 0.55 -16.07
C LEU A 135 -10.42 1.39 -15.53
N ASP A 136 -10.22 2.71 -15.33
CA ASP A 136 -11.22 3.62 -14.76
C ASP A 136 -11.93 2.98 -13.54
N LEU A 137 -11.12 2.58 -12.55
CA LEU A 137 -11.63 1.90 -11.34
C LEU A 137 -12.72 2.71 -10.62
N ASP A 138 -12.73 4.03 -10.80
CA ASP A 138 -13.69 4.93 -10.16
C ASP A 138 -15.12 4.71 -10.68
N SER A 139 -15.27 4.21 -11.92
CA SER A 139 -16.59 3.89 -12.50
C SER A 139 -17.32 2.74 -11.81
N PHE A 140 -16.60 1.90 -11.05
CA PHE A 140 -17.19 0.76 -10.33
C PHE A 140 -17.69 1.11 -8.92
N GLY A 141 -17.46 2.33 -8.44
CA GLY A 141 -17.92 2.82 -7.14
C GLY A 141 -19.32 3.44 -7.20
N ALA A 142 -20.25 2.99 -6.37
CA ALA A 142 -21.53 3.66 -6.20
C ALA A 142 -21.39 4.80 -5.18
N GLY A 143 -21.42 6.07 -5.64
CA GLY A 143 -21.56 7.23 -4.76
C GLY A 143 -20.29 7.71 -4.03
N GLY A 144 -19.11 7.43 -4.57
CA GLY A 144 -17.80 7.76 -4.00
C GLY A 144 -16.98 6.49 -3.83
N SER A 145 -15.89 6.36 -4.59
CA SER A 145 -15.10 5.15 -4.54
C SER A 145 -14.23 5.11 -3.27
N ALA A 146 -14.32 3.99 -2.53
CA ALA A 146 -13.40 3.72 -1.43
C ALA A 146 -11.98 3.35 -1.90
N TRP A 147 -11.66 3.60 -3.18
CA TRP A 147 -10.35 3.38 -3.79
C TRP A 147 -9.99 4.48 -4.76
N LYS A 148 -8.69 4.65 -4.97
CA LYS A 148 -8.11 5.62 -5.90
C LYS A 148 -6.85 5.06 -6.53
N VAL A 149 -6.58 5.43 -7.77
CA VAL A 149 -5.27 5.25 -8.42
C VAL A 149 -4.51 6.55 -8.20
N PRO A 150 -3.51 6.59 -7.28
CA PRO A 150 -2.79 7.82 -6.98
C PRO A 150 -1.90 8.24 -8.16
N GLU A 151 -1.63 9.53 -8.27
CA GLU A 151 -0.72 10.08 -9.28
C GLU A 151 0.72 9.59 -9.08
N VAL A 152 1.47 9.62 -10.17
CA VAL A 152 2.91 9.34 -10.22
C VAL A 152 3.65 10.59 -10.69
N TYR A 153 4.92 10.73 -10.29
CA TYR A 153 5.71 11.93 -10.48
C TYR A 153 7.08 11.60 -11.06
N ASP A 154 7.57 12.46 -11.94
CA ASP A 154 8.91 12.34 -12.54
C ASP A 154 9.98 12.97 -11.63
N ASP A 155 9.64 14.06 -10.93
CA ASP A 155 10.54 14.72 -9.98
C ASP A 155 10.36 14.16 -8.56
N GLY A 156 11.14 13.16 -8.23
CA GLY A 156 11.09 12.53 -6.91
C GLY A 156 11.68 13.39 -5.79
N ARG A 157 12.55 14.36 -6.08
CA ARG A 157 13.07 15.29 -5.06
C ARG A 157 11.99 16.28 -4.65
N LEU A 158 11.33 16.88 -5.63
CA LEU A 158 10.21 17.76 -5.36
C LEU A 158 9.10 17.02 -4.60
N LEU A 159 8.76 15.80 -5.04
CA LEU A 159 7.78 14.98 -4.33
C LEU A 159 8.21 14.71 -2.88
N HIS A 160 9.48 14.39 -2.64
CA HIS A 160 9.99 14.13 -1.30
C HIS A 160 9.87 15.38 -0.40
N ASP A 161 10.13 16.57 -0.92
CA ASP A 161 9.98 17.81 -0.17
C ASP A 161 8.50 18.12 0.10
N VAL A 162 7.62 17.96 -0.90
CA VAL A 162 6.17 18.14 -0.75
C VAL A 162 5.61 17.17 0.30
N THR A 163 5.94 15.88 0.22
CA THR A 163 5.46 14.86 1.18
C THR A 163 5.91 15.19 2.62
N ARG A 164 7.11 15.76 2.80
CA ARG A 164 7.59 16.21 4.11
C ARG A 164 6.75 17.34 4.66
N HIS A 165 6.47 18.37 3.86
CA HIS A 165 5.66 19.51 4.27
C HIS A 165 4.21 19.14 4.59
N GLN A 166 3.68 18.12 3.89
CA GLN A 166 2.32 17.64 4.10
C GLN A 166 2.20 16.59 5.22
N GLY A 167 3.30 16.22 5.90
CA GLY A 167 3.28 15.22 6.97
C GLY A 167 3.02 13.79 6.47
N LEU A 168 3.28 13.52 5.19
CA LEU A 168 3.16 12.18 4.61
C LEU A 168 4.40 11.32 4.97
N GLU A 169 4.30 10.00 4.84
CA GLU A 169 5.34 9.07 5.30
C GLU A 169 6.65 9.12 4.49
N GLY A 170 6.61 9.58 3.23
CA GLY A 170 7.77 9.67 2.35
C GLY A 170 7.45 9.34 0.90
N VAL A 171 8.43 8.77 0.21
CA VAL A 171 8.37 8.46 -1.22
C VAL A 171 8.75 7.01 -1.50
N VAL A 172 8.10 6.40 -2.50
CA VAL A 172 8.51 5.14 -3.14
C VAL A 172 8.90 5.45 -4.58
N SER A 173 10.12 5.06 -4.96
CA SER A 173 10.61 5.18 -6.33
C SER A 173 10.60 3.80 -6.98
N LYS A 174 10.02 3.71 -8.18
CA LYS A 174 9.89 2.46 -8.93
C LYS A 174 10.61 2.57 -10.28
N ARG A 175 11.35 1.54 -10.66
CA ARG A 175 11.99 1.49 -11.97
C ARG A 175 10.94 1.18 -13.03
N ARG A 176 10.79 2.03 -14.05
CA ARG A 176 9.76 1.92 -15.10
C ARG A 176 9.79 0.58 -15.85
N ALA A 177 10.98 0.03 -16.07
CA ALA A 177 11.17 -1.25 -16.76
C ALA A 177 11.09 -2.48 -15.85
N SER A 178 10.76 -2.32 -14.54
CA SER A 178 10.81 -3.45 -13.61
C SER A 178 9.62 -4.40 -13.75
N ALA A 179 9.90 -5.70 -13.72
CA ALA A 179 8.91 -6.72 -13.43
C ALA A 179 8.48 -6.65 -11.96
N TYR A 180 7.33 -7.24 -11.65
CA TYR A 180 6.87 -7.41 -10.28
C TYR A 180 7.38 -8.75 -9.73
N GLN A 181 8.11 -8.73 -8.61
CA GLN A 181 8.75 -9.90 -8.00
C GLN A 181 8.00 -10.32 -6.73
N PRO A 182 7.00 -11.21 -6.81
CA PRO A 182 6.16 -11.58 -5.67
C PRO A 182 6.97 -12.10 -4.49
N GLY A 183 6.71 -11.54 -3.29
CA GLY A 183 7.34 -11.94 -2.04
C GLY A 183 8.80 -11.49 -1.88
N ALA A 184 9.46 -11.03 -2.93
CA ALA A 184 10.84 -10.60 -2.89
C ALA A 184 10.99 -9.13 -2.49
N ARG A 185 12.14 -8.81 -1.87
CA ARG A 185 12.61 -7.44 -1.72
C ARG A 185 13.47 -7.10 -2.93
N SER A 186 13.06 -6.07 -3.68
CA SER A 186 13.72 -5.72 -4.92
C SER A 186 14.40 -4.34 -4.85
N PRO A 187 15.57 -4.18 -5.47
CA PRO A 187 16.21 -2.88 -5.65
C PRO A 187 15.53 -2.03 -6.73
N ASP A 188 14.61 -2.60 -7.51
CA ASP A 188 13.82 -1.86 -8.50
C ASP A 188 12.71 -1.02 -7.87
N TRP A 189 12.35 -1.30 -6.61
CA TRP A 189 11.49 -0.46 -5.78
C TRP A 189 12.28 0.03 -4.58
N LEU A 190 12.40 1.35 -4.46
CA LEU A 190 13.14 2.00 -3.38
C LEU A 190 12.18 2.81 -2.52
N LYS A 191 12.34 2.74 -1.19
CA LYS A 191 11.56 3.55 -0.26
C LYS A 191 12.44 4.50 0.54
N LEU A 192 12.05 5.76 0.60
CA LEU A 192 12.68 6.81 1.39
C LEU A 192 11.63 7.41 2.33
N PRO A 193 11.47 6.86 3.54
CA PRO A 193 10.55 7.44 4.53
C PRO A 193 11.16 8.69 5.18
N HIS A 194 10.32 9.65 5.55
CA HIS A 194 10.70 10.71 6.46
C HIS A 194 10.91 10.12 7.85
N ARG A 195 12.04 10.45 8.47
CA ARG A 195 12.34 10.00 9.83
C ARG A 195 12.10 11.15 10.79
N ALA A 196 11.14 10.97 11.70
CA ALA A 196 11.08 11.80 12.89
C ALA A 196 12.16 11.35 13.86
N THR A 197 12.95 12.30 14.38
CA THR A 197 13.93 12.04 15.44
C THR A 197 13.37 12.64 16.73
N LEU A 198 13.23 11.80 17.76
CA LEU A 198 12.84 12.22 19.10
C LEU A 198 13.98 11.91 20.06
N SER A 199 14.27 12.84 20.95
CA SER A 199 15.14 12.58 22.09
C SER A 199 14.32 11.88 23.17
N VAL A 200 14.78 10.71 23.60
CA VAL A 200 14.13 9.91 24.62
C VAL A 200 15.13 9.57 25.72
N VAL A 201 14.63 9.44 26.95
CA VAL A 201 15.42 8.86 28.05
C VAL A 201 15.14 7.37 28.07
N VAL A 202 16.20 6.57 27.96
CA VAL A 202 16.09 5.10 28.06
C VAL A 202 15.82 4.76 29.55
N GLY A 203 14.59 4.33 29.86
CA GLY A 203 14.20 3.92 31.22
C GLY A 203 14.51 2.46 31.52
N GLY A 204 14.86 1.67 30.54
CA GLY A 204 15.18 0.26 30.67
C GLY A 204 15.33 -0.43 29.31
N TRP A 205 15.75 -1.68 29.33
CA TRP A 205 15.88 -2.49 28.13
C TRP A 205 15.55 -3.97 28.41
N ARG A 206 15.20 -4.69 27.37
CA ARG A 206 15.04 -6.15 27.44
C ARG A 206 15.96 -6.83 26.43
N PRO A 207 16.59 -7.97 26.77
CA PRO A 207 17.39 -8.73 25.82
C PRO A 207 16.52 -9.28 24.69
N GLU A 208 17.15 -9.51 23.53
CA GLU A 208 16.51 -10.20 22.42
C GLU A 208 16.23 -11.66 22.80
N THR A 209 15.05 -12.19 22.45
CA THR A 209 14.62 -13.56 22.77
C THR A 209 15.46 -14.64 22.07
N SER A 210 16.25 -14.29 21.08
CA SER A 210 17.13 -15.20 20.32
C SER A 210 18.44 -15.58 21.05
N GLY A 211 18.67 -15.11 22.29
CA GLY A 211 19.83 -15.48 23.11
C GLY A 211 21.18 -14.88 22.68
N ARG A 212 21.15 -13.83 21.87
CA ARG A 212 22.34 -13.02 21.55
C ARG A 212 22.37 -11.79 22.44
N ASP A 213 23.56 -11.33 22.86
CA ASP A 213 23.75 -10.09 23.63
C ASP A 213 23.38 -8.85 22.81
N ARG A 214 22.09 -8.75 22.45
CA ARG A 214 21.52 -7.64 21.70
C ARG A 214 20.30 -7.08 22.42
N VAL A 215 20.13 -5.79 22.31
CA VAL A 215 18.93 -5.11 22.80
C VAL A 215 17.75 -5.52 21.93
N GLY A 216 16.76 -6.17 22.52
CA GLY A 216 15.52 -6.57 21.84
C GLY A 216 14.45 -5.50 21.86
N ALA A 217 14.40 -4.70 22.96
CA ALA A 217 13.52 -3.53 23.09
C ALA A 217 14.10 -2.55 24.09
N LEU A 218 13.77 -1.27 23.90
CA LEU A 218 14.05 -0.16 24.83
C LEU A 218 12.77 0.24 25.53
#